data_e02c60415629b8c00fff01cecb8f2a57
#
_entry.id   e02c60415629b8c00fff01cecb8f2a57
#
_cell.length_a   1.000
_cell.length_b   1.000
_cell.length_c   1.000
_cell.angle_alpha   90.00
_cell.angle_beta   90.00
_cell.angle_gamma   90.00
#
_symmetry.space_group_name_H-M   'P 1'
#
loop_
_entity.id
_entity.type
_entity.pdbx_description
1 polymer ?
#
loop_
_entity_poly.entity_id
_entity_poly.type
_entity_poly.pdbx_seq_one_letter_code
_entity_poly.pdbx_strand_id
1 'polypeptide(L)'
;MSSHHTNPRSLLNAATHSLIERVHRAGRPPMAAMTPAQAREFYDIGGPMLDLQPAPQVDRVEDISLRARDGHTMPARLYAPRCETALPILLYIHGGGFSVGSLTTHDVLCRQLSRLGHCAVVSLDYRLAPEHRFPTAVHDSWDALNWLHQNGQTLGLDTTRLAVGGDSAGGTLAAVCALMARDADLPLRLQLLFYPGCIARQDTASHHTFAEGFMLDKATVDWFFNNYIDQADRDDWRFAPMNASDHAGLAPTWIGLAECDPLVDEGVQYADTLRMAGVAVNLEIYKGVVHGFITLGRAIPDALQAHADAGRALKNAFER
;
A
#
# COMPACT_ATOMS: atom_id res chain seq x y z
N MET A 1 -13.84 -13.08 37.79
CA MET A 1 -12.83 -12.06 37.44
C MET A 1 -13.42 -11.22 36.33
N SER A 2 -13.77 -9.97 36.64
CA SER A 2 -14.39 -9.04 35.68
C SER A 2 -13.30 -8.63 34.66
N SER A 3 -13.40 -9.15 33.43
CA SER A 3 -12.57 -8.68 32.31
C SER A 3 -12.98 -7.24 32.02
N HIS A 4 -12.17 -6.27 32.43
CA HIS A 4 -12.29 -4.92 31.92
C HIS A 4 -11.99 -4.96 30.41
N HIS A 5 -13.03 -5.13 29.60
CA HIS A 5 -12.93 -4.82 28.17
C HIS A 5 -12.71 -3.31 28.06
N THR A 6 -11.46 -2.91 27.96
CA THR A 6 -11.12 -1.54 27.60
C THR A 6 -11.73 -1.25 26.23
N ASN A 7 -12.50 -0.16 26.12
CA ASN A 7 -13.10 0.23 24.85
C ASN A 7 -11.97 0.47 23.82
N PRO A 8 -11.90 -0.28 22.70
CA PRO A 8 -10.82 -0.13 21.73
C PRO A 8 -10.65 1.30 21.18
N ARG A 9 -11.74 2.09 21.18
CA ARG A 9 -11.70 3.52 20.78
C ARG A 9 -10.84 4.39 21.71
N SER A 10 -10.54 3.92 22.94
CA SER A 10 -9.62 4.64 23.83
C SER A 10 -8.16 4.64 23.34
N LEU A 11 -7.81 3.78 22.39
CA LEU A 11 -6.50 3.75 21.75
C LEU A 11 -6.31 4.88 20.72
N LEU A 12 -7.41 5.42 20.15
CA LEU A 12 -7.35 6.45 19.10
C LEU A 12 -6.71 7.73 19.63
N ASN A 13 -5.77 8.29 18.87
CA ASN A 13 -5.29 9.64 19.14
C ASN A 13 -6.36 10.70 18.82
N ALA A 14 -6.16 11.92 19.31
CA ALA A 14 -7.18 12.98 19.21
C ALA A 14 -7.55 13.34 17.76
N ALA A 15 -6.57 13.33 16.84
CA ALA A 15 -6.80 13.66 15.43
C ALA A 15 -7.63 12.58 14.74
N THR A 16 -7.28 11.31 14.95
CA THR A 16 -7.99 10.16 14.39
C THR A 16 -9.41 10.06 14.95
N HIS A 17 -9.56 10.22 16.27
CA HIS A 17 -10.89 10.25 16.89
C HIS A 17 -11.78 11.35 16.30
N SER A 18 -11.25 12.58 16.18
CA SER A 18 -11.98 13.70 15.58
C SER A 18 -12.37 13.43 14.12
N LEU A 19 -11.52 12.79 13.35
CA LEU A 19 -11.84 12.42 11.96
C LEU A 19 -12.99 11.40 11.90
N ILE A 20 -12.91 10.32 12.68
CA ILE A 20 -13.96 9.28 12.73
C ILE A 20 -15.30 9.89 13.11
N GLU A 21 -15.34 10.77 14.13
CA GLU A 21 -16.56 11.44 14.56
C GLU A 21 -17.16 12.34 13.47
N ARG A 22 -16.32 13.00 12.65
CA ARG A 22 -16.77 13.78 11.50
C ARG A 22 -17.34 12.90 10.39
N VAL A 23 -16.67 11.81 10.07
CA VAL A 23 -17.14 10.83 9.08
C VAL A 23 -18.48 10.24 9.50
N HIS A 24 -18.60 9.83 10.76
CA HIS A 24 -19.85 9.28 11.30
C HIS A 24 -21.00 10.31 11.24
N ARG A 25 -20.75 11.58 11.63
CA ARG A 25 -21.77 12.65 11.56
C ARG A 25 -22.18 13.00 10.13
N ALA A 26 -21.33 12.76 9.15
CA ALA A 26 -21.68 12.99 7.75
C ALA A 26 -22.75 12.02 7.23
N GLY A 27 -22.99 10.90 7.94
CA GLY A 27 -24.08 9.97 7.67
C GLY A 27 -24.05 9.33 6.27
N ARG A 28 -22.86 9.24 5.67
CA ARG A 28 -22.73 8.66 4.32
C ARG A 28 -22.88 7.14 4.37
N PRO A 29 -23.44 6.52 3.33
CA PRO A 29 -23.52 5.07 3.27
C PRO A 29 -22.12 4.45 3.32
N PRO A 30 -21.95 3.28 3.97
CA PRO A 30 -20.68 2.57 3.97
C PRO A 30 -20.33 2.11 2.55
N MET A 31 -19.04 1.99 2.25
CA MET A 31 -18.56 1.56 0.93
C MET A 31 -19.16 0.20 0.50
N ALA A 32 -19.34 -0.72 1.45
CA ALA A 32 -19.97 -2.02 1.19
C ALA A 32 -21.42 -1.94 0.68
N ALA A 33 -22.09 -0.80 0.82
CA ALA A 33 -23.43 -0.54 0.28
C ALA A 33 -23.42 0.17 -1.07
N MET A 34 -22.24 0.48 -1.62
CA MET A 34 -22.05 1.18 -2.89
C MET A 34 -21.79 0.20 -4.03
N THR A 35 -22.15 0.59 -5.25
CA THR A 35 -21.62 -0.06 -6.45
C THR A 35 -20.12 0.25 -6.59
N PRO A 36 -19.32 -0.58 -7.29
CA PRO A 36 -17.91 -0.29 -7.52
C PRO A 36 -17.64 1.10 -8.13
N ALA A 37 -18.47 1.53 -9.07
CA ALA A 37 -18.35 2.86 -9.68
C ALA A 37 -18.59 3.98 -8.66
N GLN A 38 -19.61 3.87 -7.82
CA GLN A 38 -19.89 4.84 -6.75
C GLN A 38 -18.77 4.86 -5.70
N ALA A 39 -18.24 3.68 -5.35
CA ALA A 39 -17.14 3.57 -4.40
C ALA A 39 -15.86 4.25 -4.92
N ARG A 40 -15.53 4.09 -6.21
CA ARG A 40 -14.40 4.76 -6.87
C ARG A 40 -14.58 6.28 -6.85
N GLU A 41 -15.73 6.78 -7.31
CA GLU A 41 -16.01 8.22 -7.29
C GLU A 41 -15.90 8.80 -5.87
N PHE A 42 -16.48 8.11 -4.88
CA PHE A 42 -16.39 8.51 -3.48
C PHE A 42 -14.93 8.57 -2.97
N TYR A 43 -14.14 7.56 -3.33
CA TYR A 43 -12.74 7.44 -2.88
C TYR A 43 -11.85 8.49 -3.56
N ASP A 44 -12.02 8.71 -4.87
CA ASP A 44 -11.28 9.70 -5.66
C ASP A 44 -11.52 11.14 -5.23
N ILE A 45 -12.73 11.45 -4.75
CA ILE A 45 -13.08 12.78 -4.23
C ILE A 45 -12.67 12.93 -2.77
N GLY A 46 -12.95 11.91 -1.95
CA GLY A 46 -12.83 11.99 -0.49
C GLY A 46 -11.40 11.99 0.01
N GLY A 47 -10.56 11.12 -0.52
CA GLY A 47 -9.17 10.96 -0.10
C GLY A 47 -8.35 12.26 -0.23
N PRO A 48 -8.24 12.85 -1.43
CA PRO A 48 -7.47 14.08 -1.64
C PRO A 48 -7.92 15.26 -0.80
N MET A 49 -9.20 15.31 -0.39
CA MET A 49 -9.72 16.38 0.50
C MET A 49 -9.17 16.30 1.92
N LEU A 50 -8.71 15.14 2.36
CA LEU A 50 -8.18 14.89 3.71
C LEU A 50 -6.65 14.87 3.74
N ASP A 51 -6.01 14.93 2.57
CA ASP A 51 -4.56 14.97 2.45
C ASP A 51 -4.00 16.40 2.37
N LEU A 52 -2.69 16.53 2.30
CA LEU A 52 -2.01 17.83 2.30
C LEU A 52 -2.43 18.73 1.14
N GLN A 53 -2.70 19.98 1.46
CA GLN A 53 -3.00 21.02 0.48
C GLN A 53 -2.19 22.30 0.81
N PRO A 54 -1.40 22.85 -0.13
CA PRO A 54 -1.13 22.31 -1.47
C PRO A 54 -0.30 21.04 -1.45
N ALA A 55 -0.39 20.22 -2.50
CA ALA A 55 0.45 19.03 -2.65
C ALA A 55 1.94 19.40 -2.67
N PRO A 56 2.83 18.58 -2.09
CA PRO A 56 4.27 18.82 -2.13
C PRO A 56 4.80 18.95 -3.56
N GLN A 57 5.67 19.93 -3.79
CA GLN A 57 6.26 20.14 -5.11
C GLN A 57 7.40 19.14 -5.34
N VAL A 58 7.45 18.59 -6.53
CA VAL A 58 8.57 17.83 -7.11
C VAL A 58 8.85 18.36 -8.52
N ASP A 59 10.08 18.23 -8.98
CA ASP A 59 10.51 18.88 -10.23
C ASP A 59 9.94 18.23 -11.48
N ARG A 60 9.68 16.91 -11.43
CA ARG A 60 9.13 16.14 -12.54
C ARG A 60 7.87 15.42 -12.10
N VAL A 61 6.75 15.68 -12.77
CA VAL A 61 5.50 14.93 -12.69
C VAL A 61 5.07 14.65 -14.12
N GLU A 62 5.02 13.38 -14.50
CA GLU A 62 4.83 12.99 -15.89
C GLU A 62 3.95 11.74 -15.98
N ASP A 63 2.89 11.81 -16.75
CA ASP A 63 2.08 10.63 -17.07
C ASP A 63 2.79 9.81 -18.13
N ILE A 64 2.99 8.54 -17.83
CA ILE A 64 3.67 7.56 -18.68
C ILE A 64 2.78 6.33 -18.90
N SER A 65 3.17 5.49 -19.83
CA SER A 65 2.45 4.25 -20.13
C SER A 65 3.40 3.06 -20.06
N LEU A 66 3.00 2.04 -19.32
CA LEU A 66 3.70 0.76 -19.21
C LEU A 66 2.93 -0.31 -19.98
N ARG A 67 3.61 -1.35 -20.45
CA ARG A 67 2.97 -2.39 -21.23
C ARG A 67 2.86 -3.68 -20.43
N ALA A 68 1.64 -4.19 -20.29
CA ALA A 68 1.37 -5.49 -19.72
C ALA A 68 1.61 -6.61 -20.75
N ARG A 69 1.81 -7.85 -20.24
CA ARG A 69 2.06 -9.07 -21.04
C ARG A 69 0.95 -9.39 -22.04
N ASP A 70 -0.28 -9.00 -21.75
CA ASP A 70 -1.46 -9.20 -22.60
C ASP A 70 -1.66 -8.07 -23.62
N GLY A 71 -0.71 -7.11 -23.68
CA GLY A 71 -0.75 -5.96 -24.59
C GLY A 71 -1.54 -4.77 -24.06
N HIS A 72 -2.18 -4.88 -22.88
CA HIS A 72 -2.83 -3.74 -22.23
C HIS A 72 -1.81 -2.63 -21.93
N THR A 73 -2.22 -1.39 -22.15
CA THR A 73 -1.42 -0.21 -21.78
C THR A 73 -1.86 0.28 -20.42
N MET A 74 -0.98 0.12 -19.44
CA MET A 74 -1.22 0.54 -18.06
C MET A 74 -0.78 1.99 -17.88
N PRO A 75 -1.68 2.92 -17.48
CA PRO A 75 -1.29 4.25 -17.07
C PRO A 75 -0.39 4.20 -15.84
N ALA A 76 0.57 5.10 -15.76
CA ALA A 76 1.38 5.31 -14.57
C ALA A 76 1.80 6.78 -14.49
N ARG A 77 2.19 7.23 -13.31
CA ARG A 77 2.70 8.58 -13.10
C ARG A 77 4.06 8.54 -12.43
N LEU A 78 5.01 9.21 -13.06
CA LEU A 78 6.38 9.37 -12.58
C LEU A 78 6.48 10.68 -11.79
N TYR A 79 7.03 10.58 -10.58
CA TYR A 79 7.39 11.70 -9.71
C TYR A 79 8.89 11.65 -9.45
N ALA A 80 9.61 12.75 -9.68
CA ALA A 80 11.05 12.79 -9.43
C ALA A 80 11.49 14.17 -8.93
N PRO A 81 12.37 14.24 -7.90
CA PRO A 81 13.05 15.46 -7.55
C PRO A 81 14.14 15.76 -8.59
N ARG A 82 14.60 17.00 -8.61
CA ARG A 82 15.73 17.36 -9.47
C ARG A 82 16.99 16.61 -9.03
N CYS A 83 17.66 15.99 -9.99
CA CYS A 83 18.91 15.30 -9.77
C CYS A 83 19.79 15.39 -11.03
N GLU A 84 21.12 15.47 -10.82
CA GLU A 84 22.12 15.48 -11.92
C GLU A 84 22.45 14.07 -12.41
N THR A 85 22.14 13.05 -11.61
CA THR A 85 22.37 11.64 -11.91
C THR A 85 21.07 10.88 -12.01
N ALA A 86 21.11 9.70 -12.65
CA ALA A 86 19.96 8.83 -12.74
C ALA A 86 19.46 8.41 -11.35
N LEU A 87 18.17 8.65 -11.08
CA LEU A 87 17.54 8.35 -9.80
C LEU A 87 17.20 6.87 -9.67
N PRO A 88 17.36 6.27 -8.47
CA PRO A 88 16.80 4.96 -8.16
C PRO A 88 15.27 4.98 -8.28
N ILE A 89 14.66 3.82 -8.42
CA ILE A 89 13.25 3.67 -8.74
C ILE A 89 12.49 3.02 -7.58
N LEU A 90 11.37 3.60 -7.17
CA LEU A 90 10.32 2.95 -6.41
C LEU A 90 9.10 2.75 -7.32
N LEU A 91 8.74 1.49 -7.63
CA LEU A 91 7.40 1.19 -8.12
C LEU A 91 6.44 1.26 -6.94
N TYR A 92 5.47 2.20 -6.97
CA TYR A 92 4.44 2.33 -5.94
C TYR A 92 3.10 1.82 -6.45
N ILE A 93 2.49 0.92 -5.69
CA ILE A 93 1.22 0.26 -5.99
C ILE A 93 0.20 0.75 -4.95
N HIS A 94 -0.82 1.47 -5.39
CA HIS A 94 -1.79 2.07 -4.49
C HIS A 94 -2.71 1.07 -3.81
N GLY A 95 -3.22 1.41 -2.61
CA GLY A 95 -4.23 0.67 -1.90
C GLY A 95 -5.64 0.85 -2.47
N GLY A 96 -6.64 0.30 -1.76
CA GLY A 96 -8.05 0.41 -2.15
C GLY A 96 -8.71 -0.94 -2.43
N GLY A 97 -8.29 -2.01 -1.73
CA GLY A 97 -8.94 -3.33 -1.78
C GLY A 97 -9.05 -3.90 -3.20
N PHE A 98 -8.11 -3.61 -4.07
CA PHE A 98 -8.08 -4.02 -5.48
C PHE A 98 -9.26 -3.50 -6.32
N SER A 99 -10.14 -2.66 -5.77
CA SER A 99 -11.41 -2.24 -6.38
C SER A 99 -11.57 -0.74 -6.51
N VAL A 100 -10.85 0.05 -5.71
CA VAL A 100 -10.81 1.51 -5.73
C VAL A 100 -9.38 2.01 -5.65
N GLY A 101 -9.17 3.32 -5.68
CA GLY A 101 -7.85 3.93 -5.71
C GLY A 101 -7.42 4.28 -7.13
N SER A 102 -6.50 5.24 -7.24
CA SER A 102 -6.03 5.78 -8.51
C SER A 102 -4.72 6.54 -8.31
N LEU A 103 -4.12 6.99 -9.42
CA LEU A 103 -2.99 7.92 -9.38
C LEU A 103 -3.28 9.19 -8.58
N THR A 104 -4.54 9.65 -8.59
CA THR A 104 -4.96 10.88 -7.92
C THR A 104 -5.05 10.70 -6.40
N THR A 105 -5.55 9.56 -5.94
CA THR A 105 -5.73 9.30 -4.50
C THR A 105 -4.42 9.17 -3.74
N HIS A 106 -3.33 8.85 -4.44
CA HIS A 106 -1.99 8.66 -3.87
C HIS A 106 -0.95 9.68 -4.36
N ASP A 107 -1.39 10.75 -5.07
CA ASP A 107 -0.49 11.76 -5.64
C ASP A 107 0.39 12.43 -4.58
N VAL A 108 -0.20 12.85 -3.46
CA VAL A 108 0.53 13.53 -2.37
C VAL A 108 1.56 12.60 -1.73
N LEU A 109 1.18 11.37 -1.45
CA LEU A 109 2.06 10.35 -0.88
C LEU A 109 3.24 10.06 -1.80
N CYS A 110 2.99 9.85 -3.10
CA CYS A 110 4.05 9.58 -4.08
C CYS A 110 5.04 10.75 -4.20
N ARG A 111 4.55 12.00 -4.16
CA ARG A 111 5.41 13.19 -4.10
C ARG A 111 6.26 13.24 -2.84
N GLN A 112 5.67 12.93 -1.68
CA GLN A 112 6.40 12.86 -0.42
C GLN A 112 7.50 11.79 -0.44
N LEU A 113 7.16 10.56 -0.87
CA LEU A 113 8.14 9.47 -0.97
C LEU A 113 9.27 9.80 -1.95
N SER A 114 8.95 10.41 -3.10
CA SER A 114 9.95 10.84 -4.07
C SER A 114 10.93 11.85 -3.47
N ARG A 115 10.41 12.87 -2.79
CA ARG A 115 11.22 13.93 -2.19
C ARG A 115 12.05 13.43 -1.00
N LEU A 116 11.42 12.67 -0.08
CA LEU A 116 12.07 12.21 1.16
C LEU A 116 13.03 11.04 0.91
N GLY A 117 12.70 10.17 -0.04
CA GLY A 117 13.52 9.03 -0.44
C GLY A 117 14.62 9.36 -1.44
N HIS A 118 14.63 10.60 -2.01
CA HIS A 118 15.53 10.99 -3.09
C HIS A 118 15.53 9.98 -4.25
N CYS A 119 14.35 9.56 -4.68
CA CYS A 119 14.16 8.56 -5.72
C CYS A 119 13.06 8.99 -6.70
N ALA A 120 13.04 8.39 -7.88
CA ALA A 120 11.90 8.44 -8.76
C ALA A 120 10.82 7.47 -8.23
N VAL A 121 9.59 7.95 -8.06
CA VAL A 121 8.43 7.11 -7.75
C VAL A 121 7.59 6.96 -9.00
N VAL A 122 7.34 5.71 -9.41
CA VAL A 122 6.41 5.38 -10.48
C VAL A 122 5.16 4.80 -9.85
N SER A 123 4.09 5.58 -9.79
CA SER A 123 2.77 5.15 -9.31
C SER A 123 2.03 4.45 -10.43
N LEU A 124 1.59 3.22 -10.18
CA LEU A 124 0.91 2.38 -11.17
C LEU A 124 -0.61 2.50 -11.02
N ASP A 125 -1.30 2.65 -12.14
CA ASP A 125 -2.75 2.54 -12.26
C ASP A 125 -3.11 1.14 -12.79
N TYR A 126 -3.07 0.15 -11.90
CA TYR A 126 -3.37 -1.24 -12.25
C TYR A 126 -4.88 -1.46 -12.43
N ARG A 127 -5.25 -2.45 -13.23
CA ARG A 127 -6.65 -2.78 -13.50
C ARG A 127 -7.39 -3.26 -12.26
N LEU A 128 -8.55 -2.68 -11.99
CA LEU A 128 -9.34 -2.87 -10.78
C LEU A 128 -10.46 -3.91 -10.95
N ALA A 129 -10.79 -4.56 -9.85
CA ALA A 129 -11.96 -5.42 -9.71
C ALA A 129 -13.25 -4.57 -9.54
N PRO A 130 -14.43 -5.10 -9.89
CA PRO A 130 -14.69 -6.48 -10.34
C PRO A 130 -14.48 -6.71 -11.84
N GLU A 131 -14.19 -5.67 -12.63
CA GLU A 131 -13.99 -5.79 -14.08
C GLU A 131 -12.78 -6.66 -14.40
N HIS A 132 -11.74 -6.57 -13.56
CA HIS A 132 -10.49 -7.30 -13.68
C HIS A 132 -10.17 -8.00 -12.36
N ARG A 133 -10.73 -9.20 -12.21
CA ARG A 133 -10.57 -10.01 -10.99
C ARG A 133 -9.15 -10.61 -10.88
N PHE A 134 -8.87 -11.20 -9.73
CA PHE A 134 -7.65 -11.98 -9.47
C PHE A 134 -7.40 -12.99 -10.60
N PRO A 135 -6.18 -13.10 -11.09
CA PRO A 135 -4.94 -12.45 -10.64
C PRO A 135 -4.50 -11.22 -11.48
N THR A 136 -5.42 -10.49 -12.14
CA THR A 136 -5.05 -9.40 -13.08
C THR A 136 -4.16 -8.33 -12.43
N ALA A 137 -4.53 -7.83 -11.25
CA ALA A 137 -3.73 -6.81 -10.53
C ALA A 137 -2.32 -7.32 -10.17
N VAL A 138 -2.17 -8.61 -9.87
CA VAL A 138 -0.85 -9.25 -9.66
C VAL A 138 -0.02 -9.19 -10.93
N HIS A 139 -0.62 -9.57 -12.06
CA HIS A 139 0.07 -9.55 -13.36
C HIS A 139 0.47 -8.15 -13.76
N ASP A 140 -0.41 -7.17 -13.60
CA ASP A 140 -0.14 -5.76 -13.91
C ASP A 140 1.02 -5.22 -13.08
N SER A 141 1.00 -5.48 -11.77
CA SER A 141 2.06 -5.04 -10.85
C SER A 141 3.41 -5.67 -11.17
N TRP A 142 3.42 -6.96 -11.45
CA TRP A 142 4.63 -7.67 -11.85
C TRP A 142 5.16 -7.20 -13.21
N ASP A 143 4.29 -7.02 -14.20
CA ASP A 143 4.67 -6.56 -15.52
C ASP A 143 5.22 -5.13 -15.46
N ALA A 144 4.66 -4.27 -14.62
CA ALA A 144 5.17 -2.92 -14.39
C ALA A 144 6.57 -2.94 -13.77
N LEU A 145 6.82 -3.81 -12.78
CA LEU A 145 8.13 -3.97 -12.16
C LEU A 145 9.18 -4.45 -13.17
N ASN A 146 8.85 -5.46 -13.96
CA ASN A 146 9.72 -5.96 -15.03
C ASN A 146 9.99 -4.91 -16.11
N TRP A 147 8.95 -4.18 -16.51
CA TRP A 147 9.10 -3.13 -17.51
C TRP A 147 10.08 -2.05 -17.03
N LEU A 148 9.96 -1.62 -15.78
CA LEU A 148 10.85 -0.64 -15.17
C LEU A 148 12.29 -1.15 -15.09
N HIS A 149 12.48 -2.41 -14.73
CA HIS A 149 13.80 -3.03 -14.72
C HIS A 149 14.47 -3.03 -16.11
N GLN A 150 13.69 -3.36 -17.14
CA GLN A 150 14.20 -3.48 -18.52
C GLN A 150 14.32 -2.15 -19.25
N ASN A 151 13.40 -1.20 -19.00
CA ASN A 151 13.22 -0.01 -19.82
C ASN A 151 13.38 1.31 -19.03
N GLY A 152 13.52 1.29 -17.70
CA GLY A 152 13.57 2.51 -16.88
C GLY A 152 14.68 3.50 -17.30
N GLN A 153 15.75 3.01 -17.91
CA GLN A 153 16.81 3.86 -18.48
C GLN A 153 16.28 4.80 -19.57
N THR A 154 15.25 4.40 -20.32
CA THR A 154 14.62 5.28 -21.34
C THR A 154 13.92 6.49 -20.71
N LEU A 155 13.59 6.41 -19.43
CA LEU A 155 13.05 7.50 -18.62
C LEU A 155 14.13 8.31 -17.87
N GLY A 156 15.42 7.97 -18.08
CA GLY A 156 16.56 8.56 -17.39
C GLY A 156 16.74 8.07 -15.95
N LEU A 157 16.29 6.84 -15.64
CA LEU A 157 16.30 6.26 -14.29
C LEU A 157 17.37 5.15 -14.16
N ASP A 158 17.79 4.89 -12.93
CA ASP A 158 18.75 3.84 -12.60
C ASP A 158 18.05 2.52 -12.29
N THR A 159 17.99 1.64 -13.28
CA THR A 159 17.35 0.33 -13.20
C THR A 159 18.11 -0.69 -12.33
N THR A 160 19.32 -0.38 -11.86
CA THR A 160 20.10 -1.25 -10.97
C THR A 160 19.72 -1.05 -9.49
N ARG A 161 18.99 0.04 -9.18
CA ARG A 161 18.51 0.38 -7.86
C ARG A 161 16.98 0.47 -7.87
N LEU A 162 16.32 -0.68 -7.76
CA LEU A 162 14.88 -0.82 -7.84
C LEU A 162 14.30 -1.25 -6.49
N ALA A 163 13.21 -0.64 -6.11
CA ALA A 163 12.38 -1.02 -4.96
C ALA A 163 10.90 -1.15 -5.38
N VAL A 164 10.14 -1.91 -4.63
CA VAL A 164 8.69 -2.02 -4.78
C VAL A 164 8.01 -1.65 -3.48
N GLY A 165 6.88 -0.96 -3.54
CA GLY A 165 6.13 -0.59 -2.34
C GLY A 165 4.68 -0.33 -2.63
N GLY A 166 3.89 -0.27 -1.57
CA GLY A 166 2.47 0.01 -1.64
C GLY A 166 1.81 -0.02 -0.28
N ASP A 167 0.53 0.28 -0.26
CA ASP A 167 -0.28 0.30 0.95
C ASP A 167 -1.49 -0.62 0.83
N SER A 168 -1.91 -1.25 1.94
CA SER A 168 -3.10 -2.11 1.97
C SER A 168 -3.04 -3.19 0.86
N ALA A 169 -4.02 -3.26 -0.01
CA ALA A 169 -4.01 -4.14 -1.19
C ALA A 169 -2.77 -3.92 -2.09
N GLY A 170 -2.32 -2.68 -2.25
CA GLY A 170 -1.07 -2.37 -2.95
C GLY A 170 0.16 -2.88 -2.20
N GLY A 171 0.13 -2.88 -0.87
CA GLY A 171 1.14 -3.51 -0.02
C GLY A 171 1.18 -5.03 -0.21
N THR A 172 0.00 -5.67 -0.32
CA THR A 172 -0.10 -7.09 -0.69
C THR A 172 0.55 -7.36 -2.05
N LEU A 173 0.19 -6.56 -3.06
CA LEU A 173 0.76 -6.69 -4.41
C LEU A 173 2.28 -6.46 -4.42
N ALA A 174 2.77 -5.51 -3.63
CA ALA A 174 4.21 -5.25 -3.48
C ALA A 174 4.95 -6.43 -2.84
N ALA A 175 4.40 -7.03 -1.79
CA ALA A 175 4.95 -8.23 -1.16
C ALA A 175 4.99 -9.42 -2.13
N VAL A 176 3.91 -9.62 -2.91
CA VAL A 176 3.86 -10.63 -3.96
C VAL A 176 4.88 -10.37 -5.06
N CYS A 177 5.01 -9.11 -5.50
CA CYS A 177 6.05 -8.73 -6.48
C CYS A 177 7.46 -8.99 -5.95
N ALA A 178 7.72 -8.81 -4.65
CA ALA A 178 9.02 -9.12 -4.05
C ALA A 178 9.32 -10.62 -4.06
N LEU A 179 8.33 -11.47 -3.79
CA LEU A 179 8.45 -12.94 -3.93
C LEU A 179 8.76 -13.33 -5.38
N MET A 180 7.99 -12.79 -6.34
CA MET A 180 8.21 -13.05 -7.77
C MET A 180 9.57 -12.54 -8.26
N ALA A 181 10.03 -11.40 -7.75
CA ALA A 181 11.33 -10.81 -8.09
C ALA A 181 12.49 -11.70 -7.63
N ARG A 182 12.43 -12.22 -6.39
CA ARG A 182 13.39 -13.22 -5.89
C ARG A 182 13.44 -14.45 -6.79
N ASP A 183 12.28 -15.00 -7.13
CA ASP A 183 12.17 -16.23 -7.93
C ASP A 183 12.64 -16.03 -9.39
N ALA A 184 12.61 -14.79 -9.87
CA ALA A 184 13.09 -14.39 -11.20
C ALA A 184 14.51 -13.79 -11.21
N ASP A 185 15.25 -13.85 -10.09
CA ASP A 185 16.58 -13.23 -9.93
C ASP A 185 16.60 -11.74 -10.28
N LEU A 186 15.47 -11.02 -10.10
CA LEU A 186 15.37 -9.58 -10.26
C LEU A 186 15.74 -8.89 -8.94
N PRO A 187 16.89 -8.19 -8.85
CA PRO A 187 17.34 -7.64 -7.58
C PRO A 187 16.49 -6.45 -7.15
N LEU A 188 15.97 -6.51 -5.93
CA LEU A 188 15.31 -5.40 -5.27
C LEU A 188 16.15 -4.89 -4.10
N ARG A 189 16.20 -3.57 -3.91
CA ARG A 189 16.86 -2.91 -2.79
C ARG A 189 16.00 -2.86 -1.53
N LEU A 190 14.67 -2.80 -1.71
CA LEU A 190 13.70 -2.71 -0.60
C LEU A 190 12.32 -3.17 -1.07
N GLN A 191 11.55 -3.79 -0.17
CA GLN A 191 10.11 -3.79 -0.21
C GLN A 191 9.56 -2.85 0.89
N LEU A 192 8.72 -1.88 0.49
CA LEU A 192 8.17 -0.83 1.34
C LEU A 192 6.67 -1.07 1.52
N LEU A 193 6.25 -1.52 2.69
CA LEU A 193 4.89 -2.00 2.92
C LEU A 193 4.18 -1.16 3.98
N PHE A 194 3.09 -0.49 3.60
CA PHE A 194 2.20 0.13 4.56
C PHE A 194 0.99 -0.79 4.79
N TYR A 195 0.79 -1.22 6.02
CA TYR A 195 -0.32 -2.06 6.49
C TYR A 195 -0.83 -3.09 5.46
N PRO A 196 0.04 -3.96 4.92
CA PRO A 196 -0.32 -4.90 3.86
C PRO A 196 -1.31 -5.94 4.37
N GLY A 197 -2.25 -6.36 3.52
CA GLY A 197 -3.00 -7.60 3.72
C GLY A 197 -2.13 -8.79 3.39
N CYS A 198 -1.93 -9.71 4.33
CA CYS A 198 -0.97 -10.80 4.19
C CYS A 198 -1.58 -12.19 4.30
N ILE A 199 -2.81 -12.31 4.81
CA ILE A 199 -3.48 -13.59 5.09
C ILE A 199 -4.80 -13.73 4.32
N ALA A 200 -5.20 -15.00 4.13
CA ALA A 200 -6.42 -15.35 3.38
C ALA A 200 -7.72 -15.10 4.16
N ARG A 201 -7.66 -15.03 5.48
CA ARG A 201 -8.83 -15.04 6.38
C ARG A 201 -8.75 -13.94 7.41
N GLN A 202 -9.91 -13.33 7.70
CA GLN A 202 -10.05 -12.27 8.69
C GLN A 202 -10.36 -12.87 10.08
N ASP A 203 -9.38 -13.53 10.70
CA ASP A 203 -9.57 -14.31 11.92
C ASP A 203 -8.58 -14.01 13.05
N THR A 204 -7.75 -12.97 12.91
CA THR A 204 -6.85 -12.51 13.98
C THR A 204 -7.61 -11.73 15.06
N ALA A 205 -6.97 -11.51 16.21
CA ALA A 205 -7.54 -10.72 17.30
C ALA A 205 -7.86 -9.28 16.85
N SER A 206 -7.00 -8.65 16.03
CA SER A 206 -7.24 -7.31 15.50
C SER A 206 -8.43 -7.25 14.55
N HIS A 207 -8.67 -8.26 13.72
CA HIS A 207 -9.86 -8.35 12.88
C HIS A 207 -11.16 -8.32 13.71
N HIS A 208 -11.15 -8.94 14.89
CA HIS A 208 -12.30 -8.91 15.80
C HIS A 208 -12.38 -7.59 16.57
N THR A 209 -11.25 -7.08 17.06
CA THR A 209 -11.19 -5.87 17.89
C THR A 209 -11.56 -4.62 17.11
N PHE A 210 -11.11 -4.49 15.86
CA PHE A 210 -11.30 -3.32 15.00
C PHE A 210 -12.30 -3.57 13.87
N ALA A 211 -13.19 -4.55 14.04
CA ALA A 211 -14.18 -4.96 13.03
C ALA A 211 -15.11 -3.85 12.57
N GLU A 212 -15.40 -2.86 13.44
CA GLU A 212 -16.36 -1.79 13.17
C GLU A 212 -15.95 -0.47 13.79
N GLY A 213 -16.14 0.62 13.05
CA GLY A 213 -15.96 1.99 13.54
C GLY A 213 -14.50 2.48 13.55
N PHE A 214 -13.62 1.85 12.77
CA PHE A 214 -12.20 2.20 12.61
C PHE A 214 -11.82 2.49 11.15
N MET A 215 -12.73 3.05 10.36
CA MET A 215 -12.61 3.42 8.94
C MET A 215 -12.60 2.22 7.99
N LEU A 216 -11.83 1.17 8.25
CA LEU A 216 -11.87 -0.09 7.53
C LEU A 216 -12.68 -1.10 8.33
N ASP A 217 -13.95 -1.25 7.98
CA ASP A 217 -14.84 -2.20 8.65
C ASP A 217 -14.79 -3.57 7.97
N LYS A 218 -15.07 -4.63 8.75
CA LYS A 218 -15.14 -6.01 8.24
C LYS A 218 -16.02 -6.15 7.00
N ALA A 219 -17.19 -5.50 6.99
CA ALA A 219 -18.10 -5.53 5.85
C ALA A 219 -17.46 -4.96 4.57
N THR A 220 -16.62 -3.94 4.72
CA THR A 220 -15.85 -3.34 3.60
C THR A 220 -14.78 -4.29 3.10
N VAL A 221 -14.05 -4.98 3.99
CA VAL A 221 -13.05 -5.98 3.59
C VAL A 221 -13.72 -7.15 2.88
N ASP A 222 -14.86 -7.65 3.40
CA ASP A 222 -15.64 -8.71 2.75
C ASP A 222 -16.10 -8.28 1.33
N TRP A 223 -16.55 -7.02 1.19
CA TRP A 223 -16.96 -6.47 -0.10
C TRP A 223 -15.78 -6.41 -1.09
N PHE A 224 -14.60 -5.96 -0.67
CA PHE A 224 -13.39 -5.96 -1.50
C PHE A 224 -13.01 -7.37 -1.96
N PHE A 225 -12.97 -8.32 -1.04
CA PHE A 225 -12.61 -9.70 -1.36
C PHE A 225 -13.60 -10.33 -2.34
N ASN A 226 -14.90 -10.12 -2.15
CA ASN A 226 -15.93 -10.68 -3.04
C ASN A 226 -15.87 -10.09 -4.46
N ASN A 227 -15.48 -8.80 -4.60
CA ASN A 227 -15.25 -8.20 -5.92
C ASN A 227 -13.99 -8.76 -6.59
N TYR A 228 -12.93 -9.05 -5.82
CA TYR A 228 -11.60 -9.33 -6.37
C TYR A 228 -11.33 -10.81 -6.61
N ILE A 229 -11.69 -11.70 -5.67
CA ILE A 229 -11.25 -13.10 -5.70
C ILE A 229 -12.35 -14.04 -5.21
N ASP A 230 -12.42 -15.23 -5.82
CA ASP A 230 -13.33 -16.27 -5.36
C ASP A 230 -12.84 -16.89 -4.06
N GLN A 231 -13.76 -17.28 -3.18
CA GLN A 231 -13.42 -17.80 -1.86
C GLN A 231 -12.49 -19.02 -1.92
N ALA A 232 -12.65 -19.86 -2.95
CA ALA A 232 -11.84 -21.05 -3.14
C ALA A 232 -10.36 -20.75 -3.44
N ASP A 233 -10.07 -19.56 -3.99
CA ASP A 233 -8.73 -19.17 -4.44
C ASP A 233 -7.98 -18.31 -3.40
N ARG A 234 -8.62 -17.94 -2.26
CA ARG A 234 -8.02 -17.01 -1.27
C ARG A 234 -6.77 -17.57 -0.58
N ASP A 235 -6.55 -18.87 -0.60
CA ASP A 235 -5.34 -19.48 -0.05
C ASP A 235 -4.14 -19.40 -1.04
N ASP A 236 -4.33 -18.89 -2.26
CA ASP A 236 -3.23 -18.63 -3.21
C ASP A 236 -2.27 -17.58 -2.61
N TRP A 237 -0.98 -17.88 -2.60
CA TRP A 237 0.04 -16.98 -2.04
C TRP A 237 0.14 -15.63 -2.76
N ARG A 238 -0.36 -15.53 -3.98
CA ARG A 238 -0.44 -14.27 -4.73
C ARG A 238 -1.56 -13.35 -4.24
N PHE A 239 -2.45 -13.85 -3.39
CA PHE A 239 -3.44 -13.08 -2.65
C PHE A 239 -3.06 -12.98 -1.17
N ALA A 240 -2.55 -14.04 -0.59
CA ALA A 240 -2.13 -14.15 0.79
C ALA A 240 -0.62 -14.47 0.87
N PRO A 241 0.28 -13.48 0.77
CA PRO A 241 1.72 -13.70 0.69
C PRO A 241 2.31 -14.46 1.88
N MET A 242 1.63 -14.50 3.01
CA MET A 242 1.97 -15.35 4.15
C MET A 242 2.01 -16.85 3.79
N ASN A 243 1.22 -17.28 2.79
CA ASN A 243 1.11 -18.66 2.36
C ASN A 243 2.21 -19.08 1.34
N ALA A 244 3.13 -18.18 1.00
CA ALA A 244 4.27 -18.54 0.17
C ALA A 244 5.09 -19.63 0.86
N SER A 245 5.56 -20.61 0.08
CA SER A 245 6.28 -21.78 0.60
C SER A 245 7.63 -21.46 1.23
N ASP A 246 8.23 -20.33 0.81
CA ASP A 246 9.52 -19.84 1.32
C ASP A 246 9.60 -18.32 1.22
N HIS A 247 10.17 -17.70 2.26
CA HIS A 247 10.41 -16.25 2.33
C HIS A 247 11.91 -15.91 2.41
N ALA A 248 12.79 -16.91 2.35
CA ALA A 248 14.23 -16.67 2.38
C ALA A 248 14.70 -15.92 1.11
N GLY A 249 15.73 -15.09 1.27
CA GLY A 249 16.35 -14.36 0.16
C GLY A 249 15.56 -13.17 -0.37
N LEU A 250 14.45 -12.82 0.27
CA LEU A 250 13.71 -11.60 -0.07
C LEU A 250 14.52 -10.32 0.22
N ALA A 251 14.20 -9.26 -0.49
CA ALA A 251 14.77 -7.95 -0.26
C ALA A 251 14.53 -7.47 1.18
N PRO A 252 15.42 -6.65 1.75
CA PRO A 252 15.16 -5.96 3.01
C PRO A 252 13.76 -5.32 2.99
N THR A 253 13.10 -5.35 4.16
CA THR A 253 11.69 -4.94 4.27
C THR A 253 11.53 -3.82 5.28
N TRP A 254 10.80 -2.77 4.91
CA TRP A 254 10.22 -1.82 5.84
C TRP A 254 8.71 -1.99 5.88
N ILE A 255 8.14 -2.10 7.09
CA ILE A 255 6.70 -2.25 7.30
C ILE A 255 6.23 -1.16 8.26
N GLY A 256 5.25 -0.37 7.83
CA GLY A 256 4.56 0.62 8.67
C GLY A 256 3.12 0.21 8.90
N LEU A 257 2.71 0.02 10.15
CA LEU A 257 1.37 -0.43 10.54
C LEU A 257 0.62 0.65 11.31
N ALA A 258 -0.70 0.65 11.22
CA ALA A 258 -1.58 1.44 12.06
C ALA A 258 -2.01 0.61 13.28
N GLU A 259 -1.97 1.18 14.50
CA GLU A 259 -2.31 0.42 15.72
C GLU A 259 -3.78 0.00 15.76
N CYS A 260 -4.69 0.87 15.30
CA CYS A 260 -6.13 0.63 15.34
C CYS A 260 -6.67 0.15 13.98
N ASP A 261 -6.08 -0.94 13.48
CA ASP A 261 -6.34 -1.48 12.14
C ASP A 261 -6.67 -2.97 12.23
N PRO A 262 -7.72 -3.46 11.56
CA PRO A 262 -7.96 -4.91 11.45
C PRO A 262 -6.74 -5.71 10.99
N LEU A 263 -5.88 -5.13 10.14
CA LEU A 263 -4.73 -5.80 9.53
C LEU A 263 -3.45 -5.74 10.38
N VAL A 264 -3.46 -5.11 11.57
CA VAL A 264 -2.22 -4.93 12.34
C VAL A 264 -1.58 -6.25 12.75
N ASP A 265 -2.36 -7.21 13.22
CA ASP A 265 -1.81 -8.51 13.68
C ASP A 265 -1.18 -9.30 12.52
N GLU A 266 -1.81 -9.33 11.35
CA GLU A 266 -1.25 -10.02 10.19
C GLU A 266 0.01 -9.35 9.66
N GLY A 267 0.07 -8.02 9.72
CA GLY A 267 1.28 -7.26 9.38
C GLY A 267 2.45 -7.57 10.32
N VAL A 268 2.19 -7.71 11.64
CA VAL A 268 3.19 -8.15 12.63
C VAL A 268 3.62 -9.59 12.37
N GLN A 269 2.66 -10.51 12.13
CA GLN A 269 2.96 -11.91 11.82
C GLN A 269 3.80 -12.04 10.54
N TYR A 270 3.51 -11.23 9.52
CA TYR A 270 4.30 -11.22 8.29
C TYR A 270 5.73 -10.72 8.54
N ALA A 271 5.90 -9.65 9.34
CA ALA A 271 7.21 -9.18 9.74
C ALA A 271 8.04 -10.26 10.47
N ASP A 272 7.39 -11.01 11.36
CA ASP A 272 8.05 -12.10 12.10
C ASP A 272 8.39 -13.30 11.19
N THR A 273 7.50 -13.64 10.25
CA THR A 273 7.75 -14.67 9.23
C THR A 273 8.98 -14.32 8.38
N LEU A 274 9.08 -13.06 7.93
CA LEU A 274 10.24 -12.58 7.18
C LEU A 274 11.53 -12.64 8.00
N ARG A 275 11.50 -12.22 9.28
CA ARG A 275 12.66 -12.29 10.19
C ARG A 275 13.11 -13.73 10.41
N MET A 276 12.17 -14.66 10.61
CA MET A 276 12.46 -16.08 10.76
C MET A 276 13.11 -16.68 9.51
N ALA A 277 12.78 -16.15 8.33
CA ALA A 277 13.40 -16.51 7.05
C ALA A 277 14.75 -15.79 6.80
N GLY A 278 15.26 -15.02 7.77
CA GLY A 278 16.55 -14.31 7.66
C GLY A 278 16.50 -12.99 6.91
N VAL A 279 15.31 -12.47 6.60
CA VAL A 279 15.14 -11.17 5.95
C VAL A 279 15.33 -10.03 6.96
N ALA A 280 16.06 -8.99 6.58
CA ALA A 280 16.19 -7.78 7.39
C ALA A 280 14.87 -7.00 7.40
N VAL A 281 14.20 -6.89 8.56
CA VAL A 281 12.89 -6.22 8.69
C VAL A 281 12.95 -5.08 9.70
N ASN A 282 12.58 -3.88 9.24
CA ASN A 282 12.22 -2.75 10.09
C ASN A 282 10.70 -2.65 10.18
N LEU A 283 10.14 -2.74 11.39
CA LEU A 283 8.71 -2.67 11.67
C LEU A 283 8.42 -1.46 12.56
N GLU A 284 7.52 -0.59 12.09
CA GLU A 284 7.02 0.57 12.83
C GLU A 284 5.50 0.42 13.03
N ILE A 285 5.01 0.68 14.25
CA ILE A 285 3.57 0.71 14.56
C ILE A 285 3.20 2.11 15.03
N TYR A 286 2.42 2.82 14.23
CA TYR A 286 1.96 4.17 14.50
C TYR A 286 0.78 4.14 15.46
N LYS A 287 0.95 4.79 16.62
CA LYS A 287 0.00 4.72 17.71
C LYS A 287 -1.24 5.56 17.47
N GLY A 288 -2.41 5.00 17.79
CA GLY A 288 -3.69 5.70 17.78
C GLY A 288 -4.22 6.10 16.40
N VAL A 289 -3.63 5.59 15.32
CA VAL A 289 -4.09 5.83 13.95
C VAL A 289 -4.78 4.59 13.37
N VAL A 290 -5.55 4.79 12.32
CA VAL A 290 -6.38 3.78 11.65
C VAL A 290 -5.84 3.42 10.27
N HIS A 291 -6.36 2.34 9.68
CA HIS A 291 -6.08 1.95 8.31
C HIS A 291 -6.25 3.12 7.32
N GLY A 292 -5.37 3.24 6.35
CA GLY A 292 -5.41 4.30 5.33
C GLY A 292 -4.88 5.67 5.80
N PHE A 293 -4.37 5.80 7.04
CA PHE A 293 -3.97 7.10 7.58
C PHE A 293 -2.89 7.82 6.77
N ILE A 294 -2.05 7.12 6.01
CA ILE A 294 -0.94 7.72 5.25
C ILE A 294 -1.39 8.66 4.14
N THR A 295 -2.61 8.53 3.64
CA THR A 295 -3.20 9.43 2.63
C THR A 295 -4.09 10.52 3.25
N LEU A 296 -4.05 10.67 4.57
CA LEU A 296 -4.91 11.60 5.32
C LEU A 296 -4.08 12.66 6.07
N GLY A 297 -2.96 13.09 5.50
CA GLY A 297 -1.93 13.90 6.18
C GLY A 297 -2.39 15.22 6.75
N ARG A 298 -3.46 15.84 6.20
CA ARG A 298 -4.10 17.03 6.76
C ARG A 298 -4.99 16.70 7.96
N ALA A 299 -5.62 15.54 7.95
CA ALA A 299 -6.55 15.15 9.00
C ALA A 299 -5.85 14.39 10.14
N ILE A 300 -4.83 13.60 9.82
CA ILE A 300 -4.03 12.78 10.75
C ILE A 300 -2.54 13.08 10.50
N PRO A 301 -1.93 14.04 11.25
CA PRO A 301 -0.55 14.46 11.03
C PRO A 301 0.50 13.36 11.19
N ASP A 302 0.19 12.26 11.89
CA ASP A 302 1.04 11.09 12.05
C ASP A 302 1.44 10.47 10.68
N ALA A 303 0.63 10.69 9.64
CA ALA A 303 0.97 10.33 8.26
C ALA A 303 2.32 10.92 7.81
N LEU A 304 2.62 12.15 8.21
CA LEU A 304 3.88 12.82 7.83
C LEU A 304 5.10 12.17 8.47
N GLN A 305 4.94 11.65 9.69
CA GLN A 305 5.99 10.87 10.34
C GLN A 305 6.21 9.55 9.59
N ALA A 306 5.12 8.86 9.21
CA ALA A 306 5.21 7.63 8.43
C ALA A 306 5.87 7.86 7.06
N HIS A 307 5.56 8.96 6.39
CA HIS A 307 6.23 9.35 5.14
C HIS A 307 7.74 9.60 5.35
N ALA A 308 8.11 10.27 6.45
CA ALA A 308 9.52 10.54 6.76
C ALA A 308 10.31 9.26 7.06
N ASP A 309 9.70 8.32 7.80
CA ASP A 309 10.33 7.04 8.13
C ASP A 309 10.49 6.16 6.88
N ALA A 310 9.46 6.09 6.04
CA ALA A 310 9.49 5.39 4.75
C ALA A 310 10.53 6.01 3.79
N GLY A 311 10.56 7.33 3.69
CA GLY A 311 11.56 8.05 2.89
C GLY A 311 12.99 7.78 3.34
N ARG A 312 13.22 7.74 4.65
CA ARG A 312 14.52 7.37 5.23
C ARG A 312 14.90 5.93 4.91
N ALA A 313 13.93 5.00 4.97
CA ALA A 313 14.16 3.60 4.60
C ALA A 313 14.56 3.46 3.12
N LEU A 314 13.86 4.16 2.22
CA LEU A 314 14.19 4.21 0.78
C LEU A 314 15.60 4.76 0.56
N LYS A 315 15.91 5.93 1.13
CA LYS A 315 17.22 6.56 0.99
C LYS A 315 18.33 5.61 1.42
N ASN A 316 18.21 5.03 2.62
CA ASN A 316 19.21 4.10 3.16
C ASN A 316 19.36 2.83 2.28
N ALA A 317 18.29 2.34 1.68
CA ALA A 317 18.33 1.17 0.81
C ALA A 317 19.01 1.46 -0.54
N PHE A 318 18.86 2.66 -1.06
CA PHE A 318 19.44 3.07 -2.33
C PHE A 318 20.90 3.54 -2.24
N GLU A 319 21.38 3.89 -1.04
CA GLU A 319 22.78 4.25 -0.78
C GLU A 319 23.70 3.04 -0.58
N ARG A 320 23.14 1.83 -0.38
CA ARG A 320 23.88 0.56 -0.27
C ARG A 320 24.12 -0.05 -1.66
#